data_8c75ff4bd65dd51a581e022ccd45eacb
#
_entry.id   8c75ff4bd65dd51a581e022ccd45eacb
#
_cell.length_a   1.000
_cell.length_b   1.000
_cell.length_c   1.000
_cell.angle_alpha   90.00
_cell.angle_beta   90.00
_cell.angle_gamma   90.00
#
_symmetry.space_group_name_H-M   'P 1'
#
loop_
_entity.id
_entity.type
_entity.pdbx_description
1 polymer ?
#
loop_
_entity_poly.entity_id
_entity_poly.type
_entity_poly.pdbx_seq_one_letter_code
_entity_poly.pdbx_strand_id
1 'polypeptide(L)'
;GDVYKRQLEMPTWAHLRIPEIDYQAISYYADPTKKKEGPKSMDEVDPELIKTFNKLGIPLEEQMALSGMAVDAVMDSVSVKTTFKETLMEKGIIFCSFSEAVREHPDLVKKYLGSVVGYRDNFFAALNSAVFSDGSFVYIPKGVRCPMELSTYFRINAANTGQFERTLIVADDDSYVSYLEGCTAPMRDENQLHAAIVEIVVHDRAEVKYSTVQNWYPGDAEGKGGVYNFVTKRGNCKGVDSKLSWTQVETGSAITWKYPSCILSGDNSTAEFYSVAVTNNYQQADTGTKMIHLGKNTRSTIVSKGISAGKSENSYRGLVRVAEKADNARNYSQCDSLLLGDKCGAHTFPYMD
;
A
#
# COMPACT_ATOMS: atom_id res chain seq x y z
N GLY A 1 26.57 -6.67 2.93
CA GLY A 1 25.73 -6.00 1.93
C GLY A 1 25.79 -6.59 0.53
N ASP A 2 26.97 -7.02 0.05
CA ASP A 2 27.20 -7.41 -1.34
C ASP A 2 26.63 -8.79 -1.74
N VAL A 3 26.53 -9.71 -0.81
CA VAL A 3 26.06 -11.08 -1.10
C VAL A 3 24.57 -11.11 -1.47
N TYR A 4 23.78 -10.22 -0.91
CA TYR A 4 22.32 -10.15 -1.18
C TYR A 4 21.95 -9.34 -2.41
N LYS A 5 22.76 -8.35 -2.78
CA LYS A 5 22.59 -7.55 -4.00
C LYS A 5 22.73 -8.37 -5.29
N ARG A 6 23.53 -9.44 -5.24
CA ARG A 6 23.74 -10.36 -6.38
C ARG A 6 22.65 -11.41 -6.55
N GLN A 7 21.75 -11.61 -5.58
CA GLN A 7 20.72 -12.64 -5.61
C GLN A 7 19.32 -12.11 -5.92
N LEU A 8 19.10 -10.80 -5.84
CA LEU A 8 17.82 -10.16 -6.14
C LEU A 8 18.01 -9.27 -7.37
N GLU A 9 17.84 -9.86 -8.54
CA GLU A 9 17.76 -9.11 -9.79
C GLU A 9 16.40 -8.44 -9.91
N MET A 10 16.37 -7.29 -10.59
CA MET A 10 15.12 -6.65 -10.95
C MET A 10 14.29 -7.61 -11.80
N PRO A 11 13.06 -7.96 -11.42
CA PRO A 11 12.28 -8.92 -12.18
C PRO A 11 11.95 -8.40 -13.58
N THR A 12 12.03 -9.28 -14.56
CA THR A 12 11.79 -8.98 -15.99
C THR A 12 10.47 -9.55 -16.52
N TRP A 13 9.71 -10.24 -15.69
CA TRP A 13 8.47 -10.94 -16.08
C TRP A 13 7.24 -10.04 -16.16
N ALA A 14 7.29 -8.83 -15.60
CA ALA A 14 6.18 -7.88 -15.67
C ALA A 14 6.00 -7.37 -17.11
N HIS A 15 4.74 -7.14 -17.48
CA HIS A 15 4.41 -6.56 -18.80
C HIS A 15 4.56 -5.03 -18.77
N LEU A 16 5.76 -4.59 -18.46
CA LEU A 16 6.14 -3.19 -18.28
C LEU A 16 7.45 -2.91 -19.02
N ARG A 17 7.51 -1.73 -19.62
CA ARG A 17 8.75 -1.18 -20.19
C ARG A 17 9.33 -0.20 -19.17
N ILE A 18 10.13 -0.71 -18.25
CA ILE A 18 10.73 0.09 -17.18
C ILE A 18 12.06 0.63 -17.71
N PRO A 19 12.25 1.97 -17.80
CA PRO A 19 13.54 2.55 -18.14
C PRO A 19 14.60 2.18 -17.11
N GLU A 20 15.86 2.33 -17.49
CA GLU A 20 16.98 2.20 -16.55
C GLU A 20 16.84 3.24 -15.43
N ILE A 21 16.89 2.78 -14.19
CA ILE A 21 16.78 3.64 -13.01
C ILE A 21 18.18 3.79 -12.42
N ASP A 22 18.67 5.03 -12.37
CA ASP A 22 19.89 5.34 -11.64
C ASP A 22 19.65 5.41 -10.14
N TYR A 23 19.81 4.24 -9.49
CA TYR A 23 19.63 4.13 -8.04
C TYR A 23 20.66 4.94 -7.24
N GLN A 24 21.76 5.38 -7.83
CA GLN A 24 22.78 6.19 -7.14
C GLN A 24 22.43 7.69 -7.14
N ALA A 25 21.61 8.14 -8.07
CA ALA A 25 21.15 9.53 -8.14
C ALA A 25 19.97 9.82 -7.19
N ILE A 26 19.34 8.78 -6.61
CA ILE A 26 18.19 8.95 -5.71
C ILE A 26 18.65 9.30 -4.30
N SER A 27 18.02 10.31 -3.69
CA SER A 27 18.17 10.58 -2.25
C SER A 27 17.25 9.64 -1.47
N TYR A 28 17.85 8.81 -0.61
CA TYR A 28 17.14 7.78 0.17
C TYR A 28 16.86 8.19 1.62
N TYR A 29 17.57 9.20 2.13
CA TYR A 29 17.50 9.53 3.53
C TYR A 29 16.55 10.70 3.79
N ALA A 30 15.54 10.45 4.61
CA ALA A 30 14.75 11.47 5.27
C ALA A 30 14.99 11.34 6.78
N ASP A 31 15.40 12.44 7.43
CA ASP A 31 15.70 12.46 8.86
C ASP A 31 14.41 12.61 9.68
N PRO A 32 13.92 11.56 10.34
CA PRO A 32 12.68 11.64 11.11
C PRO A 32 12.82 12.49 12.38
N THR A 33 14.04 12.82 12.81
CA THR A 33 14.28 13.63 14.01
C THR A 33 14.17 15.13 13.72
N LYS A 34 14.25 15.55 12.47
CA LYS A 34 14.05 16.95 12.03
C LYS A 34 12.57 17.34 11.96
N LYS A 35 11.67 16.57 12.54
CA LYS A 35 10.28 17.00 12.70
C LYS A 35 10.24 18.33 13.44
N LYS A 36 9.78 19.37 12.76
CA LYS A 36 9.16 20.50 13.44
C LYS A 36 7.96 19.95 14.20
N GLU A 37 7.72 20.42 15.43
CA GLU A 37 6.46 20.11 16.12
C GLU A 37 5.32 20.27 15.12
N GLY A 38 4.54 19.21 14.91
CA GLY A 38 3.44 19.22 13.95
C GLY A 38 2.41 20.31 14.34
N PRO A 39 1.68 20.86 13.38
CA PRO A 39 0.68 21.89 13.64
C PRO A 39 -0.32 21.36 14.68
N LYS A 40 -0.61 22.19 15.68
CA LYS A 40 -1.58 21.89 16.75
C LYS A 40 -3.01 22.21 16.33
N SER A 41 -3.16 22.99 15.26
CA SER A 41 -4.45 23.37 14.64
C SER A 41 -4.33 23.37 13.13
N MET A 42 -5.48 23.40 12.43
CA MET A 42 -5.53 23.49 10.96
C MET A 42 -4.88 24.76 10.43
N ASP A 43 -4.91 25.86 11.20
CA ASP A 43 -4.30 27.13 10.82
C ASP A 43 -2.78 27.09 10.79
N GLU A 44 -2.19 26.07 11.42
CA GLU A 44 -0.75 25.81 11.44
C GLU A 44 -0.31 24.80 10.37
N VAL A 45 -1.27 24.24 9.61
CA VAL A 45 -0.98 23.27 8.52
C VAL A 45 -0.43 24.04 7.31
N ASP A 46 0.62 23.51 6.69
CA ASP A 46 1.19 24.08 5.47
C ASP A 46 0.09 24.37 4.43
N PRO A 47 -0.04 25.62 3.97
CA PRO A 47 -1.03 26.02 2.97
C PRO A 47 -0.98 25.19 1.68
N GLU A 48 0.20 24.68 1.29
CA GLU A 48 0.34 23.78 0.14
C GLU A 48 -0.28 22.42 0.39
N LEU A 49 -0.23 21.92 1.62
CA LEU A 49 -0.87 20.68 2.01
C LEU A 49 -2.40 20.83 1.95
N ILE A 50 -2.93 21.92 2.52
CA ILE A 50 -4.36 22.27 2.44
C ILE A 50 -4.80 22.39 0.98
N LYS A 51 -4.01 23.07 0.15
CA LYS A 51 -4.27 23.22 -1.28
C LYS A 51 -4.30 21.87 -2.01
N THR A 52 -3.50 20.92 -1.58
CA THR A 52 -3.48 19.57 -2.14
C THR A 52 -4.72 18.78 -1.74
N PHE A 53 -5.12 18.83 -0.48
CA PHE A 53 -6.37 18.22 -0.03
C PHE A 53 -7.58 18.82 -0.74
N ASN A 54 -7.58 20.14 -0.95
CA ASN A 54 -8.61 20.83 -1.72
C ASN A 54 -8.61 20.41 -3.22
N LYS A 55 -7.43 20.20 -3.83
CA LYS A 55 -7.34 19.67 -5.20
C LYS A 55 -7.84 18.23 -5.33
N LEU A 56 -7.72 17.43 -4.27
CA LEU A 56 -8.25 16.08 -4.20
C LEU A 56 -9.76 16.08 -3.89
N GLY A 57 -10.37 17.25 -3.70
CA GLY A 57 -11.77 17.36 -3.33
C GLY A 57 -12.06 16.89 -1.90
N ILE A 58 -11.03 16.83 -1.06
CA ILE A 58 -11.10 16.35 0.31
C ILE A 58 -10.66 17.50 1.21
N PRO A 59 -11.56 18.39 1.66
CA PRO A 59 -11.24 19.34 2.69
C PRO A 59 -10.88 18.57 3.98
N LEU A 60 -9.68 18.78 4.51
CA LEU A 60 -9.22 18.08 5.71
C LEU A 60 -10.18 18.27 6.89
N GLU A 61 -10.77 19.47 7.03
CA GLU A 61 -11.78 19.80 8.02
C GLU A 61 -13.07 18.98 7.87
N GLU A 62 -13.53 18.81 6.65
CA GLU A 62 -14.77 18.08 6.36
C GLU A 62 -14.62 16.59 6.60
N GLN A 63 -13.48 16.01 6.24
CA GLN A 63 -13.20 14.62 6.56
C GLN A 63 -13.04 14.37 8.06
N MET A 64 -12.34 15.23 8.76
CA MET A 64 -12.16 15.13 10.21
C MET A 64 -13.48 15.35 10.96
N ALA A 65 -14.31 16.30 10.50
CA ALA A 65 -15.59 16.61 11.12
C ALA A 65 -16.70 15.61 10.78
N LEU A 66 -16.78 15.13 9.53
CA LEU A 66 -17.87 14.29 9.05
C LEU A 66 -17.63 12.79 9.24
N SER A 67 -16.40 12.34 9.23
CA SER A 67 -16.07 10.91 9.26
C SER A 67 -15.45 10.42 10.57
N GLY A 68 -15.01 11.31 11.45
CA GLY A 68 -14.30 10.90 12.67
C GLY A 68 -13.03 10.09 12.38
N MET A 69 -12.33 10.38 11.27
CA MET A 69 -11.12 9.68 10.88
C MET A 69 -9.91 10.15 11.69
N ALA A 70 -9.10 9.19 12.13
CA ALA A 70 -7.74 9.46 12.57
C ALA A 70 -6.81 9.49 11.33
N VAL A 71 -6.08 10.57 11.16
CA VAL A 71 -5.24 10.80 9.96
C VAL A 71 -3.78 10.95 10.36
N ASP A 72 -2.92 10.19 9.69
CA ASP A 72 -1.47 10.37 9.73
C ASP A 72 -0.99 10.85 8.35
N ALA A 73 -0.28 11.95 8.30
CA ALA A 73 0.27 12.50 7.06
C ALA A 73 1.77 12.23 6.98
N VAL A 74 2.20 11.55 5.92
CA VAL A 74 3.60 11.26 5.64
C VAL A 74 4.06 12.04 4.41
N MET A 75 5.11 12.83 4.57
CA MET A 75 5.72 13.64 3.52
C MET A 75 7.19 13.29 3.41
N ASP A 76 7.65 12.96 2.19
CA ASP A 76 9.04 12.56 1.92
C ASP A 76 9.55 11.46 2.89
N SER A 77 8.72 10.45 3.13
CA SER A 77 8.96 9.33 4.05
C SER A 77 9.08 9.70 5.53
N VAL A 78 8.59 10.88 5.94
CA VAL A 78 8.55 11.31 7.36
C VAL A 78 7.10 11.54 7.78
N SER A 79 6.66 10.87 8.83
CA SER A 79 5.32 11.10 9.42
C SER A 79 5.24 12.49 10.04
N VAL A 80 4.22 13.27 9.68
CA VAL A 80 4.06 14.66 10.09
C VAL A 80 3.10 14.83 11.24
N LYS A 81 1.95 14.11 11.23
CA LYS A 81 0.93 14.24 12.27
C LYS A 81 0.03 13.01 12.34
N THR A 82 -0.27 12.57 13.55
CA THR A 82 -1.37 11.63 13.84
C THR A 82 -2.46 12.37 14.60
N THR A 83 -3.68 12.42 14.05
CA THR A 83 -4.85 13.01 14.71
C THR A 83 -5.63 11.96 15.52
N PHE A 84 -6.40 12.39 16.49
CA PHE A 84 -7.18 11.51 17.39
C PHE A 84 -6.35 10.49 18.19
N LYS A 85 -5.05 10.73 18.34
CA LYS A 85 -4.12 9.83 19.05
C LYS A 85 -4.63 9.49 20.47
N GLU A 86 -5.06 10.47 21.23
CA GLU A 86 -5.56 10.29 22.60
C GLU A 86 -6.79 9.38 22.64
N THR A 87 -7.78 9.63 21.77
CA THR A 87 -8.99 8.80 21.65
C THR A 87 -8.71 7.35 21.32
N LEU A 88 -7.68 7.10 20.47
CA LEU A 88 -7.26 5.75 20.13
C LEU A 88 -6.52 5.10 21.30
N MET A 89 -5.66 5.86 21.99
CA MET A 89 -4.89 5.37 23.14
C MET A 89 -5.80 4.95 24.31
N GLU A 90 -6.91 5.65 24.56
CA GLU A 90 -7.91 5.26 25.58
C GLU A 90 -8.46 3.84 25.35
N LYS A 91 -8.47 3.39 24.10
CA LYS A 91 -8.87 2.03 23.72
C LYS A 91 -7.68 1.06 23.60
N GLY A 92 -6.48 1.52 23.90
CA GLY A 92 -5.24 0.75 23.73
C GLY A 92 -4.81 0.58 22.28
N ILE A 93 -5.44 1.31 21.33
CA ILE A 93 -5.06 1.29 19.91
C ILE A 93 -3.79 2.11 19.72
N ILE A 94 -2.80 1.52 19.07
CA ILE A 94 -1.57 2.21 18.69
C ILE A 94 -1.71 2.61 17.21
N PHE A 95 -1.61 3.91 16.93
CA PHE A 95 -1.47 4.45 15.59
C PHE A 95 -0.45 5.57 15.63
N CYS A 96 0.73 5.29 15.10
CA CYS A 96 1.87 6.21 15.18
C CYS A 96 2.84 5.96 14.03
N SER A 97 3.85 6.84 13.92
CA SER A 97 4.95 6.62 12.98
C SER A 97 5.83 5.43 13.40
N PHE A 98 6.55 4.84 12.44
CA PHE A 98 7.53 3.79 12.76
C PHE A 98 8.62 4.29 13.70
N SER A 99 9.09 5.51 13.52
CA SER A 99 10.08 6.14 14.41
C SER A 99 9.60 6.19 15.86
N GLU A 100 8.33 6.48 16.08
CA GLU A 100 7.70 6.45 17.40
C GLU A 100 7.54 5.01 17.88
N ALA A 101 7.03 4.12 17.03
CA ALA A 101 6.81 2.71 17.39
C ALA A 101 8.10 2.00 17.83
N VAL A 102 9.22 2.29 17.19
CA VAL A 102 10.54 1.74 17.57
C VAL A 102 10.96 2.16 18.98
N ARG A 103 10.62 3.37 19.41
CA ARG A 103 10.95 3.89 20.75
C ARG A 103 9.98 3.43 21.82
N GLU A 104 8.67 3.53 21.52
CA GLU A 104 7.60 3.35 22.51
C GLU A 104 7.11 1.89 22.59
N HIS A 105 7.19 1.15 21.46
CA HIS A 105 6.65 -0.21 21.32
C HIS A 105 7.63 -1.20 20.67
N PRO A 106 8.93 -1.23 21.10
CA PRO A 106 9.98 -1.98 20.43
C PRO A 106 9.71 -3.48 20.33
N ASP A 107 9.01 -4.06 21.30
CA ASP A 107 8.72 -5.50 21.31
C ASP A 107 7.70 -5.89 20.25
N LEU A 108 6.69 -5.04 20.01
CA LEU A 108 5.73 -5.25 18.92
C LEU A 108 6.42 -5.10 17.56
N VAL A 109 7.25 -4.08 17.40
CA VAL A 109 8.01 -3.88 16.16
C VAL A 109 8.93 -5.08 15.89
N LYS A 110 9.70 -5.54 16.86
CA LYS A 110 10.58 -6.72 16.72
C LYS A 110 9.81 -8.00 16.38
N LYS A 111 8.61 -8.15 16.93
CA LYS A 111 7.78 -9.34 16.71
C LYS A 111 7.20 -9.39 15.30
N TYR A 112 6.79 -8.25 14.74
CA TYR A 112 5.96 -8.22 13.54
C TYR A 112 6.64 -7.65 12.30
N LEU A 113 7.60 -6.72 12.44
CA LEU A 113 8.29 -6.14 11.29
C LEU A 113 9.04 -7.20 10.47
N GLY A 114 8.74 -7.26 9.18
CA GLY A 114 9.32 -8.25 8.28
C GLY A 114 8.76 -9.67 8.44
N SER A 115 7.71 -9.85 9.25
CA SER A 115 7.10 -11.17 9.46
C SER A 115 6.23 -11.64 8.29
N VAL A 116 5.76 -10.71 7.46
CA VAL A 116 4.95 -10.99 6.27
C VAL A 116 5.69 -10.62 4.99
N VAL A 117 6.39 -9.48 4.98
CA VAL A 117 7.26 -9.07 3.87
C VAL A 117 8.71 -9.09 4.34
N GLY A 118 9.39 -10.21 4.14
CA GLY A 118 10.83 -10.28 4.36
C GLY A 118 11.62 -9.54 3.26
N TYR A 119 12.86 -9.15 3.58
CA TYR A 119 13.76 -8.49 2.62
C TYR A 119 14.08 -9.34 1.35
N ARG A 120 13.77 -10.64 1.38
CA ARG A 120 13.94 -11.56 0.25
C ARG A 120 12.69 -11.74 -0.61
N ASP A 121 11.59 -11.04 -0.30
CA ASP A 121 10.33 -11.18 -1.07
C ASP A 121 10.54 -10.81 -2.56
N ASN A 122 11.14 -9.66 -2.81
CA ASN A 122 11.51 -9.19 -4.14
C ASN A 122 12.54 -8.07 -4.08
N PHE A 123 13.03 -7.61 -5.25
CA PHE A 123 14.03 -6.55 -5.37
C PHE A 123 13.64 -5.25 -4.63
N PHE A 124 12.40 -4.77 -4.81
CA PHE A 124 11.94 -3.53 -4.18
C PHE A 124 11.66 -3.68 -2.70
N ALA A 125 11.29 -4.89 -2.24
CA ALA A 125 11.21 -5.19 -0.81
C ALA A 125 12.59 -5.17 -0.15
N ALA A 126 13.62 -5.66 -0.85
CA ALA A 126 15.00 -5.55 -0.36
C ALA A 126 15.47 -4.09 -0.30
N LEU A 127 15.19 -3.30 -1.36
CA LEU A 127 15.53 -1.88 -1.41
C LEU A 127 14.84 -1.12 -0.27
N ASN A 128 13.52 -1.25 -0.13
CA ASN A 128 12.77 -0.62 0.95
C ASN A 128 13.31 -1.02 2.33
N SER A 129 13.56 -2.31 2.56
CA SER A 129 14.08 -2.80 3.85
C SER A 129 15.46 -2.21 4.21
N ALA A 130 16.24 -1.79 3.21
CA ALA A 130 17.55 -1.19 3.43
C ALA A 130 17.49 0.33 3.69
N VAL A 131 16.46 1.02 3.17
CA VAL A 131 16.46 2.48 3.10
C VAL A 131 15.22 3.17 3.70
N PHE A 132 14.17 2.42 4.09
CA PHE A 132 12.99 3.07 4.67
C PHE A 132 13.38 3.79 5.98
N SER A 133 12.86 4.99 6.18
CA SER A 133 13.16 5.81 7.35
C SER A 133 11.96 6.00 8.26
N ASP A 134 10.75 5.90 7.73
CA ASP A 134 9.51 6.00 8.50
C ASP A 134 8.32 5.35 7.77
N GLY A 135 7.15 5.51 8.32
CA GLY A 135 5.89 4.97 7.81
C GLY A 135 4.86 4.86 8.93
N SER A 136 3.84 4.05 8.73
CA SER A 136 2.74 3.90 9.69
C SER A 136 2.80 2.58 10.43
N PHE A 137 2.63 2.65 11.75
CA PHE A 137 2.48 1.49 12.63
C PHE A 137 1.10 1.50 13.28
N VAL A 138 0.36 0.40 13.11
CA VAL A 138 -0.98 0.22 13.67
C VAL A 138 -1.05 -1.10 14.44
N TYR A 139 -1.49 -1.04 15.69
CA TYR A 139 -1.82 -2.23 16.48
C TYR A 139 -3.20 -2.08 17.10
N ILE A 140 -4.08 -3.03 16.82
CA ILE A 140 -5.42 -3.09 17.40
C ILE A 140 -5.45 -4.20 18.42
N PRO A 141 -5.66 -3.90 19.71
CA PRO A 141 -5.67 -4.90 20.77
C PRO A 141 -6.81 -5.90 20.64
N LYS A 142 -6.65 -7.04 21.28
CA LYS A 142 -7.66 -8.08 21.37
C LYS A 142 -9.02 -7.56 21.80
N GLY A 143 -10.07 -7.95 21.06
CA GLY A 143 -11.47 -7.58 21.35
C GLY A 143 -11.84 -6.14 21.02
N VAL A 144 -10.91 -5.35 20.49
CA VAL A 144 -11.15 -3.93 20.21
C VAL A 144 -11.59 -3.74 18.75
N ARG A 145 -12.73 -3.09 18.58
CA ARG A 145 -13.15 -2.59 17.27
C ARG A 145 -12.76 -1.11 17.16
N CYS A 146 -11.92 -0.79 16.21
CA CYS A 146 -11.51 0.60 15.99
C CYS A 146 -12.75 1.46 15.71
N PRO A 147 -12.96 2.55 16.47
CA PRO A 147 -14.21 3.32 16.41
C PRO A 147 -14.32 4.19 15.16
N MET A 148 -13.22 4.38 14.43
CA MET A 148 -13.14 5.23 13.25
C MET A 148 -12.25 4.59 12.19
N GLU A 149 -12.34 5.05 10.95
CA GLU A 149 -11.39 4.71 9.91
C GLU A 149 -10.08 5.43 10.19
N LEU A 150 -8.98 4.67 10.14
CA LEU A 150 -7.62 5.23 10.17
C LEU A 150 -7.20 5.60 8.76
N SER A 151 -6.46 6.68 8.58
CA SER A 151 -5.91 6.98 7.26
C SER A 151 -4.52 7.59 7.29
N THR A 152 -3.76 7.30 6.24
CA THR A 152 -2.43 7.86 6.00
C THR A 152 -2.37 8.45 4.60
N TYR A 153 -1.79 9.65 4.51
CA TYR A 153 -1.54 10.29 3.22
C TYR A 153 -0.04 10.39 2.95
N PHE A 154 0.37 9.82 1.82
CA PHE A 154 1.75 9.87 1.35
C PHE A 154 1.88 10.89 0.23
N ARG A 155 2.89 11.76 0.35
CA ARG A 155 3.18 12.78 -0.66
C ARG A 155 4.68 12.95 -0.86
N ILE A 156 5.13 12.86 -2.11
CA ILE A 156 6.50 13.18 -2.51
C ILE A 156 6.56 14.67 -2.86
N ASN A 157 7.32 15.47 -2.12
CA ASN A 157 7.44 16.91 -2.36
C ASN A 157 8.77 17.34 -2.95
N ALA A 158 9.88 16.68 -2.62
CA ALA A 158 11.21 17.08 -3.06
C ALA A 158 11.58 16.49 -4.44
N ALA A 159 12.35 17.22 -5.23
CA ALA A 159 12.95 16.70 -6.47
C ALA A 159 14.07 15.70 -6.15
N ASN A 160 14.31 14.73 -7.03
CA ASN A 160 15.36 13.71 -6.90
C ASN A 160 15.30 12.89 -5.60
N THR A 161 14.15 12.85 -4.92
CA THR A 161 13.92 11.98 -3.77
C THR A 161 13.03 10.82 -4.16
N GLY A 162 13.40 9.62 -3.72
CA GLY A 162 12.51 8.49 -3.70
C GLY A 162 11.69 8.49 -2.41
N GLN A 163 10.53 7.83 -2.44
CA GLN A 163 9.74 7.59 -1.24
C GLN A 163 9.73 6.10 -0.92
N PHE A 164 10.14 5.78 0.30
CA PHE A 164 10.37 4.41 0.77
C PHE A 164 9.75 4.27 2.16
N GLU A 165 8.43 4.25 2.22
CA GLU A 165 7.71 4.07 3.48
C GLU A 165 7.37 2.60 3.72
N ARG A 166 7.05 2.30 4.98
CA ARG A 166 6.59 0.99 5.40
C ARG A 166 5.39 1.10 6.33
N THR A 167 4.31 0.43 5.98
CA THR A 167 3.10 0.34 6.80
C THR A 167 3.01 -1.06 7.40
N LEU A 168 2.82 -1.15 8.71
CA LEU A 168 2.57 -2.40 9.42
C LEU A 168 1.27 -2.30 10.20
N ILE A 169 0.32 -3.17 9.90
CA ILE A 169 -0.97 -3.26 10.60
C ILE A 169 -1.08 -4.64 11.26
N VAL A 170 -1.32 -4.64 12.55
CA VAL A 170 -1.56 -5.86 13.34
C VAL A 170 -2.93 -5.76 14.00
N ALA A 171 -3.84 -6.65 13.62
CA ALA A 171 -5.13 -6.83 14.24
C ALA A 171 -5.09 -8.09 15.12
N ASP A 172 -5.12 -7.91 16.44
CA ASP A 172 -5.11 -9.00 17.40
C ASP A 172 -6.48 -9.69 17.46
N ASP A 173 -6.62 -10.78 18.22
CA ASP A 173 -7.83 -11.60 18.26
C ASP A 173 -9.09 -10.77 18.46
N ASP A 174 -10.16 -11.12 17.76
CA ASP A 174 -11.49 -10.49 17.87
C ASP A 174 -11.51 -8.97 17.59
N SER A 175 -10.51 -8.45 16.89
CA SER A 175 -10.39 -7.01 16.61
C SER A 175 -10.85 -6.61 15.21
N TYR A 176 -11.04 -5.31 15.01
CA TYR A 176 -11.45 -4.75 13.71
C TYR A 176 -10.78 -3.42 13.43
N VAL A 177 -10.34 -3.21 12.20
CA VAL A 177 -9.89 -1.91 11.70
C VAL A 177 -10.22 -1.72 10.22
N SER A 178 -10.62 -0.49 9.87
CA SER A 178 -10.63 0.02 8.50
C SER A 178 -9.51 1.03 8.35
N TYR A 179 -8.71 0.88 7.30
CA TYR A 179 -7.55 1.72 7.01
C TYR A 179 -7.57 2.20 5.56
N LEU A 180 -7.40 3.51 5.36
CA LEU A 180 -7.33 4.15 4.06
C LEU A 180 -5.94 4.73 3.80
N GLU A 181 -5.34 4.38 2.69
CA GLU A 181 -4.09 4.96 2.21
C GLU A 181 -4.36 5.86 0.99
N GLY A 182 -4.01 7.12 1.10
CA GLY A 182 -4.03 8.08 0.01
C GLY A 182 -2.62 8.43 -0.44
N CYS A 183 -2.37 8.48 -1.75
CA CYS A 183 -1.06 8.79 -2.28
C CYS A 183 -1.15 9.81 -3.43
N THR A 184 -0.29 10.83 -3.39
CA THR A 184 -0.22 11.86 -4.43
C THR A 184 1.20 12.41 -4.58
N ALA A 185 1.51 12.92 -5.76
CA ALA A 185 2.73 13.67 -6.04
C ALA A 185 2.45 14.90 -6.92
N PRO A 186 3.19 16.00 -6.77
CA PRO A 186 3.09 17.14 -7.66
C PRO A 186 3.61 16.81 -9.06
N MET A 187 3.20 17.61 -10.04
CA MET A 187 3.69 17.50 -11.42
C MET A 187 5.18 17.86 -11.49
N ARG A 188 5.98 16.96 -12.06
CA ARG A 188 7.42 17.16 -12.29
C ARG A 188 7.85 16.49 -13.59
N ASP A 189 8.78 17.13 -14.32
CA ASP A 189 9.36 16.60 -15.58
C ASP A 189 10.34 15.45 -15.33
N GLU A 190 10.64 15.13 -14.08
CA GLU A 190 11.54 14.08 -13.66
C GLU A 190 10.76 12.86 -13.17
N ASN A 191 11.32 11.67 -13.39
CA ASN A 191 10.77 10.45 -12.82
C ASN A 191 11.14 10.34 -11.34
N GLN A 192 10.17 9.95 -10.53
CA GLN A 192 10.36 9.72 -9.10
C GLN A 192 10.03 8.27 -8.75
N LEU A 193 10.85 7.65 -7.90
CA LEU A 193 10.64 6.28 -7.47
C LEU A 193 9.87 6.25 -6.14
N HIS A 194 8.74 5.56 -6.15
CA HIS A 194 8.00 5.18 -4.96
C HIS A 194 8.08 3.66 -4.78
N ALA A 195 8.72 3.20 -3.73
CA ALA A 195 8.85 1.77 -3.42
C ALA A 195 8.47 1.50 -1.97
N ALA A 196 7.18 1.29 -1.73
CA ALA A 196 6.60 1.09 -0.42
C ALA A 196 6.38 -0.38 -0.07
N ILE A 197 6.28 -0.65 1.23
CA ILE A 197 5.87 -1.96 1.75
C ILE A 197 4.66 -1.79 2.66
N VAL A 198 3.69 -2.71 2.52
CA VAL A 198 2.59 -2.87 3.46
C VAL A 198 2.55 -4.30 3.96
N GLU A 199 2.59 -4.46 5.28
CA GLU A 199 2.45 -5.73 5.97
C GLU A 199 1.19 -5.73 6.83
N ILE A 200 0.36 -6.76 6.72
CA ILE A 200 -0.85 -6.92 7.54
C ILE A 200 -0.86 -8.30 8.17
N VAL A 201 -1.03 -8.34 9.49
CA VAL A 201 -1.20 -9.56 10.28
C VAL A 201 -2.59 -9.55 10.89
N VAL A 202 -3.38 -10.61 10.62
CA VAL A 202 -4.75 -10.74 11.10
C VAL A 202 -4.84 -12.00 11.95
N HIS A 203 -5.10 -11.83 13.25
CA HIS A 203 -5.21 -12.92 14.22
C HIS A 203 -6.63 -13.51 14.26
N ASP A 204 -6.94 -14.35 15.25
CA ASP A 204 -8.20 -15.10 15.33
C ASP A 204 -9.42 -14.19 15.33
N ARG A 205 -10.38 -14.44 14.42
CA ARG A 205 -11.64 -13.71 14.28
C ARG A 205 -11.49 -12.18 14.10
N ALA A 206 -10.27 -11.73 13.79
CA ALA A 206 -10.02 -10.34 13.48
C ALA A 206 -10.35 -10.02 12.03
N GLU A 207 -10.69 -8.77 11.76
CA GLU A 207 -10.99 -8.28 10.42
C GLU A 207 -10.21 -6.97 10.14
N VAL A 208 -9.55 -6.93 9.00
CA VAL A 208 -8.89 -5.73 8.47
C VAL A 208 -9.47 -5.39 7.10
N LYS A 209 -9.92 -4.15 6.94
CA LYS A 209 -10.23 -3.54 5.65
C LYS A 209 -9.13 -2.55 5.31
N TYR A 210 -8.46 -2.76 4.19
CA TYR A 210 -7.41 -1.89 3.71
C TYR A 210 -7.77 -1.35 2.34
N SER A 211 -7.95 -0.04 2.27
CA SER A 211 -8.28 0.67 1.04
C SER A 211 -7.13 1.55 0.59
N THR A 212 -6.89 1.64 -0.71
CA THR A 212 -5.93 2.59 -1.25
C THR A 212 -6.50 3.35 -2.43
N VAL A 213 -6.23 4.66 -2.45
CA VAL A 213 -6.45 5.53 -3.60
C VAL A 213 -5.12 6.14 -3.99
N GLN A 214 -4.63 5.76 -5.16
CA GLN A 214 -3.34 6.23 -5.66
C GLN A 214 -3.54 7.10 -6.87
N ASN A 215 -3.16 8.37 -6.74
CA ASN A 215 -3.22 9.37 -7.79
C ASN A 215 -1.89 10.12 -7.91
N TRP A 216 -0.84 9.37 -8.21
CA TRP A 216 0.48 9.89 -8.48
C TRP A 216 0.51 10.62 -9.83
N TYR A 217 1.42 11.55 -10.00
CA TYR A 217 1.61 12.21 -11.29
C TYR A 217 1.99 11.20 -12.39
N PRO A 218 1.22 11.15 -13.51
CA PRO A 218 1.41 10.12 -14.54
C PRO A 218 2.46 10.45 -15.60
N GLY A 219 3.07 11.61 -15.57
CA GLY A 219 3.84 12.20 -16.65
C GLY A 219 3.01 13.18 -17.50
N ASP A 220 3.67 13.87 -18.43
CA ASP A 220 3.03 14.81 -19.34
C ASP A 220 2.30 14.12 -20.53
N ALA A 221 1.79 14.91 -21.45
CA ALA A 221 1.06 14.41 -22.61
C ALA A 221 1.94 13.58 -23.58
N GLU A 222 3.24 13.77 -23.54
CA GLU A 222 4.27 13.07 -24.31
C GLU A 222 4.79 11.82 -23.58
N GLY A 223 4.38 11.60 -22.31
CA GLY A 223 4.81 10.49 -21.47
C GLY A 223 6.14 10.71 -20.77
N LYS A 224 6.56 11.98 -20.62
CA LYS A 224 7.79 12.34 -19.92
C LYS A 224 7.51 12.60 -18.42
N GLY A 225 8.43 12.19 -17.56
CA GLY A 225 8.29 12.35 -16.11
C GLY A 225 7.33 11.36 -15.50
N GLY A 226 6.82 11.69 -14.32
CA GLY A 226 5.85 10.88 -13.59
C GLY A 226 6.48 9.90 -12.60
N VAL A 227 5.64 9.30 -11.77
CA VAL A 227 6.06 8.42 -10.68
C VAL A 227 6.12 6.97 -11.12
N TYR A 228 7.18 6.27 -10.75
CA TYR A 228 7.29 4.82 -10.79
C TYR A 228 6.83 4.27 -9.44
N ASN A 229 5.67 3.65 -9.43
CA ASN A 229 4.97 3.21 -8.23
C ASN A 229 5.10 1.69 -8.07
N PHE A 230 6.11 1.25 -7.33
CA PHE A 230 6.45 -0.15 -7.12
C PHE A 230 6.19 -0.55 -5.68
N VAL A 231 5.02 -1.13 -5.41
CA VAL A 231 4.56 -1.38 -4.04
C VAL A 231 4.39 -2.87 -3.76
N THR A 232 4.96 -3.31 -2.66
CA THR A 232 4.82 -4.67 -2.15
C THR A 232 3.82 -4.68 -0.99
N LYS A 233 2.64 -5.27 -1.20
CA LYS A 233 1.61 -5.43 -0.16
C LYS A 233 1.37 -6.89 0.13
N ARG A 234 1.47 -7.30 1.40
CA ARG A 234 1.24 -8.68 1.83
C ARG A 234 0.41 -8.70 3.09
N GLY A 235 -0.61 -9.55 3.10
CA GLY A 235 -1.38 -9.86 4.28
C GLY A 235 -1.26 -11.32 4.67
N ASN A 236 -1.32 -11.60 5.96
CA ASN A 236 -1.42 -12.96 6.48
C ASN A 236 -2.65 -13.05 7.39
N CYS A 237 -3.67 -13.72 6.91
CA CYS A 237 -4.80 -14.18 7.71
C CYS A 237 -4.34 -15.38 8.54
N LYS A 238 -3.58 -15.08 9.62
CA LYS A 238 -2.91 -16.05 10.46
C LYS A 238 -3.88 -16.81 11.38
N GLY A 239 -4.91 -16.11 11.82
CA GLY A 239 -5.88 -16.63 12.77
C GLY A 239 -7.03 -17.38 12.12
N VAL A 240 -7.69 -18.23 12.92
CA VAL A 240 -8.94 -18.90 12.55
C VAL A 240 -10.05 -17.87 12.37
N ASP A 241 -10.91 -18.04 11.36
CA ASP A 241 -12.03 -17.14 11.04
C ASP A 241 -11.58 -15.67 10.78
N SER A 242 -10.31 -15.44 10.48
CA SER A 242 -9.77 -14.10 10.19
C SER A 242 -10.17 -13.62 8.80
N LYS A 243 -10.26 -12.29 8.63
CA LYS A 243 -10.65 -11.69 7.35
C LYS A 243 -9.78 -10.50 6.97
N LEU A 244 -9.34 -10.48 5.70
CA LEU A 244 -8.64 -9.34 5.08
C LEU A 244 -9.32 -8.93 3.78
N SER A 245 -9.73 -7.67 3.69
CA SER A 245 -10.23 -7.08 2.45
C SER A 245 -9.26 -6.02 1.91
N TRP A 246 -8.83 -6.18 0.67
CA TRP A 246 -8.08 -5.19 -0.10
C TRP A 246 -9.00 -4.46 -1.05
N THR A 247 -9.07 -3.14 -0.98
CA THR A 247 -9.69 -2.29 -2.01
C THR A 247 -8.65 -1.36 -2.61
N GLN A 248 -8.53 -1.33 -3.93
CA GLN A 248 -7.45 -0.62 -4.61
C GLN A 248 -7.97 0.17 -5.80
N VAL A 249 -7.68 1.48 -5.82
CA VAL A 249 -7.95 2.38 -6.94
C VAL A 249 -6.63 2.99 -7.40
N GLU A 250 -6.24 2.67 -8.63
CA GLU A 250 -5.02 3.14 -9.28
C GLU A 250 -5.40 4.05 -10.46
N THR A 251 -5.15 5.34 -10.35
CA THR A 251 -5.53 6.32 -11.38
C THR A 251 -4.38 7.19 -11.86
N GLY A 252 -3.21 7.02 -11.30
CA GLY A 252 -2.03 7.80 -11.60
C GLY A 252 -0.80 6.94 -11.87
N SER A 253 0.38 7.54 -11.73
CA SER A 253 1.70 6.98 -12.00
C SER A 253 2.01 6.81 -13.49
N ALA A 254 3.27 7.02 -13.87
CA ALA A 254 3.76 6.67 -15.20
C ALA A 254 3.85 5.14 -15.36
N ILE A 255 4.35 4.48 -14.32
CA ILE A 255 4.44 3.02 -14.26
C ILE A 255 3.94 2.55 -12.89
N THR A 256 2.94 1.66 -12.89
CA THR A 256 2.45 0.99 -11.68
C THR A 256 2.80 -0.49 -11.72
N TRP A 257 3.46 -0.96 -10.65
CA TRP A 257 3.78 -2.36 -10.46
C TRP A 257 3.40 -2.80 -9.05
N LYS A 258 2.28 -3.49 -8.91
CA LYS A 258 1.67 -3.69 -7.61
C LYS A 258 0.82 -4.95 -7.54
N TYR A 259 1.21 -5.87 -6.67
CA TYR A 259 0.51 -7.14 -6.44
C TYR A 259 0.27 -7.35 -4.95
N PRO A 260 -0.83 -6.84 -4.39
CA PRO A 260 -1.27 -7.24 -3.07
C PRO A 260 -1.43 -8.75 -2.99
N SER A 261 -1.06 -9.34 -1.88
CA SER A 261 -1.29 -10.77 -1.67
C SER A 261 -1.88 -11.05 -0.29
N CYS A 262 -2.55 -12.19 -0.18
CA CYS A 262 -3.00 -12.69 1.10
C CYS A 262 -2.65 -14.17 1.25
N ILE A 263 -2.05 -14.50 2.38
CA ILE A 263 -1.85 -15.87 2.82
C ILE A 263 -2.98 -16.22 3.77
N LEU A 264 -3.81 -17.19 3.41
CA LEU A 264 -4.91 -17.70 4.20
C LEU A 264 -4.40 -18.87 5.03
N SER A 265 -3.72 -18.55 6.15
CA SER A 265 -3.05 -19.53 7.01
C SER A 265 -3.99 -20.19 8.02
N GLY A 266 -4.89 -19.40 8.61
CA GLY A 266 -5.89 -19.89 9.57
C GLY A 266 -7.04 -20.59 8.89
N ASP A 267 -7.60 -21.61 9.54
CA ASP A 267 -8.81 -22.28 9.06
C ASP A 267 -9.99 -21.30 8.99
N ASN A 268 -10.87 -21.49 8.02
CA ASN A 268 -12.03 -20.66 7.72
C ASN A 268 -11.68 -19.19 7.37
N SER A 269 -10.40 -18.84 7.21
CA SER A 269 -10.03 -17.47 6.89
C SER A 269 -10.51 -17.03 5.50
N THR A 270 -10.75 -15.73 5.35
CA THR A 270 -11.31 -15.15 4.12
C THR A 270 -10.47 -13.97 3.66
N ALA A 271 -10.22 -13.89 2.35
CA ALA A 271 -9.57 -12.73 1.73
C ALA A 271 -10.38 -12.21 0.54
N GLU A 272 -10.47 -10.90 0.43
CA GLU A 272 -11.15 -10.22 -0.67
C GLU A 272 -10.18 -9.23 -1.33
N PHE A 273 -10.25 -9.14 -2.65
CA PHE A 273 -9.50 -8.17 -3.43
C PHE A 273 -10.42 -7.53 -4.47
N TYR A 274 -10.62 -6.24 -4.33
CA TYR A 274 -11.38 -5.41 -5.26
C TYR A 274 -10.46 -4.34 -5.82
N SER A 275 -10.32 -4.24 -7.14
CA SER A 275 -9.46 -3.25 -7.75
C SER A 275 -10.05 -2.61 -9.00
N VAL A 276 -9.71 -1.32 -9.15
CA VAL A 276 -9.91 -0.58 -10.40
C VAL A 276 -8.58 0.07 -10.77
N ALA A 277 -8.09 -0.22 -11.97
CA ALA A 277 -6.92 0.43 -12.54
C ALA A 277 -7.33 1.22 -13.78
N VAL A 278 -7.13 2.53 -13.76
CA VAL A 278 -7.44 3.43 -14.88
C VAL A 278 -6.15 4.02 -15.42
N THR A 279 -5.86 3.73 -16.67
CA THR A 279 -4.66 4.20 -17.35
C THR A 279 -5.01 5.01 -18.60
N ASN A 280 -4.25 6.05 -18.88
CA ASN A 280 -4.41 6.92 -20.03
C ASN A 280 -3.05 7.34 -20.60
N ASN A 281 -3.03 7.98 -21.76
CA ASN A 281 -1.82 8.43 -22.46
C ASN A 281 -0.76 7.34 -22.59
N TYR A 282 0.38 7.45 -21.91
CA TYR A 282 1.49 6.50 -21.96
C TYR A 282 1.66 5.70 -20.67
N GLN A 283 0.71 5.78 -19.76
CA GLN A 283 0.76 5.05 -18.50
C GLN A 283 0.84 3.54 -18.72
N GLN A 284 1.59 2.87 -17.87
CA GLN A 284 1.69 1.43 -17.84
C GLN A 284 1.31 0.93 -16.45
N ALA A 285 0.43 -0.04 -16.37
CA ALA A 285 0.09 -0.70 -15.13
C ALA A 285 0.18 -2.22 -15.29
N ASP A 286 0.96 -2.88 -14.46
CA ASP A 286 0.91 -4.33 -14.28
C ASP A 286 0.54 -4.58 -12.82
N THR A 287 -0.74 -4.86 -12.60
CA THR A 287 -1.33 -5.03 -11.28
C THR A 287 -1.91 -6.43 -11.13
N GLY A 288 -2.39 -6.74 -9.94
CA GLY A 288 -3.03 -8.01 -9.69
C GLY A 288 -2.98 -8.42 -8.24
N THR A 289 -3.16 -9.71 -8.00
CA THR A 289 -3.15 -10.21 -6.63
C THR A 289 -2.69 -11.67 -6.55
N LYS A 290 -2.30 -12.09 -5.36
CA LYS A 290 -1.99 -13.49 -5.05
C LYS A 290 -2.82 -13.92 -3.84
N MET A 291 -3.58 -15.00 -3.98
CA MET A 291 -4.32 -15.63 -2.88
C MET A 291 -3.74 -17.02 -2.66
N ILE A 292 -3.19 -17.26 -1.47
CA ILE A 292 -2.49 -18.50 -1.11
C ILE A 292 -3.26 -19.16 0.02
N HIS A 293 -3.94 -20.26 -0.27
CA HIS A 293 -4.74 -21.04 0.65
C HIS A 293 -3.87 -22.09 1.33
N LEU A 294 -3.67 -21.98 2.64
CA LEU A 294 -2.94 -22.95 3.47
C LEU A 294 -3.82 -23.62 4.50
N GLY A 295 -4.79 -22.92 5.09
CA GLY A 295 -5.77 -23.42 6.03
C GLY A 295 -6.95 -24.11 5.35
N LYS A 296 -7.76 -24.84 6.12
CA LYS A 296 -8.97 -25.51 5.65
C LYS A 296 -10.15 -24.54 5.55
N ASN A 297 -11.09 -24.85 4.66
CA ASN A 297 -12.33 -24.08 4.45
C ASN A 297 -12.09 -22.60 4.11
N THR A 298 -10.93 -22.26 3.60
CA THR A 298 -10.55 -20.88 3.29
C THR A 298 -11.26 -20.38 2.03
N ARG A 299 -11.52 -19.06 1.97
CA ARG A 299 -12.23 -18.45 0.85
C ARG A 299 -11.49 -17.22 0.36
N SER A 300 -11.43 -17.06 -0.97
CA SER A 300 -10.95 -15.81 -1.57
C SER A 300 -11.86 -15.33 -2.69
N THR A 301 -12.00 -14.01 -2.79
CA THR A 301 -12.72 -13.34 -3.86
C THR A 301 -11.81 -12.32 -4.52
N ILE A 302 -11.74 -12.35 -5.84
CA ILE A 302 -10.96 -11.41 -6.65
C ILE A 302 -11.90 -10.78 -7.68
N VAL A 303 -12.04 -9.45 -7.64
CA VAL A 303 -12.74 -8.67 -8.68
C VAL A 303 -11.81 -7.53 -9.10
N SER A 304 -11.32 -7.59 -10.34
CA SER A 304 -10.41 -6.60 -10.89
C SER A 304 -11.00 -5.97 -12.16
N LYS A 305 -10.99 -4.66 -12.22
CA LYS A 305 -11.46 -3.88 -13.36
C LYS A 305 -10.30 -3.05 -13.91
N GLY A 306 -10.07 -3.15 -15.23
CA GLY A 306 -9.08 -2.36 -15.95
C GLY A 306 -9.72 -1.44 -16.96
N ILE A 307 -9.30 -0.17 -17.01
CA ILE A 307 -9.70 0.77 -18.06
C ILE A 307 -8.43 1.33 -18.67
N SER A 308 -8.29 1.17 -19.99
CA SER A 308 -7.16 1.70 -20.75
C SER A 308 -7.65 2.68 -21.82
N ALA A 309 -6.98 3.83 -21.90
CA ALA A 309 -7.25 4.85 -22.91
C ALA A 309 -5.95 5.39 -23.53
N GLY A 310 -6.06 6.11 -24.64
CA GLY A 310 -4.91 6.72 -25.32
C GLY A 310 -3.92 5.69 -25.87
N LYS A 311 -2.71 5.64 -25.34
CA LYS A 311 -1.64 4.69 -25.68
C LYS A 311 -1.20 3.88 -24.46
N SER A 312 -2.05 3.79 -23.45
CA SER A 312 -1.74 3.13 -22.18
C SER A 312 -1.84 1.62 -22.28
N GLU A 313 -1.14 0.95 -21.39
CA GLU A 313 -1.12 -0.52 -21.24
C GLU A 313 -1.53 -0.87 -19.81
N ASN A 314 -2.54 -1.74 -19.68
CA ASN A 314 -3.02 -2.21 -18.40
C ASN A 314 -2.99 -3.75 -18.37
N SER A 315 -2.23 -4.28 -17.45
CA SER A 315 -2.10 -5.73 -17.27
C SER A 315 -2.60 -6.14 -15.90
N TYR A 316 -3.37 -7.22 -15.86
CA TYR A 316 -3.77 -7.91 -14.63
C TYR A 316 -3.09 -9.26 -14.54
N ARG A 317 -2.48 -9.55 -13.39
CA ARG A 317 -1.85 -10.82 -13.10
C ARG A 317 -2.36 -11.40 -11.79
N GLY A 318 -3.05 -12.53 -11.87
CA GLY A 318 -3.65 -13.19 -10.71
C GLY A 318 -3.01 -14.55 -10.44
N LEU A 319 -2.69 -14.83 -9.17
CA LEU A 319 -2.30 -16.16 -8.72
C LEU A 319 -3.24 -16.65 -7.62
N VAL A 320 -3.82 -17.80 -7.81
CA VAL A 320 -4.52 -18.55 -6.76
C VAL A 320 -3.78 -19.86 -6.57
N ARG A 321 -3.25 -20.07 -5.36
CA ARG A 321 -2.58 -21.30 -4.98
C ARG A 321 -3.31 -21.97 -3.85
N VAL A 322 -3.56 -23.28 -3.98
CA VAL A 322 -4.19 -24.10 -2.97
C VAL A 322 -3.21 -25.19 -2.53
N ALA A 323 -2.78 -25.14 -1.28
CA ALA A 323 -1.89 -26.16 -0.74
C ALA A 323 -2.64 -27.51 -0.58
N GLU A 324 -1.93 -28.63 -0.70
CA GLU A 324 -2.50 -29.97 -0.64
C GLU A 324 -3.39 -30.22 0.59
N LYS A 325 -3.07 -29.60 1.73
CA LYS A 325 -3.82 -29.74 2.99
C LYS A 325 -4.92 -28.69 3.20
N ALA A 326 -5.11 -27.78 2.24
CA ALA A 326 -6.12 -26.74 2.32
C ALA A 326 -7.50 -27.27 1.85
N ASP A 327 -8.04 -28.25 2.55
CA ASP A 327 -9.32 -28.87 2.23
C ASP A 327 -10.44 -27.84 2.13
N ASN A 328 -11.36 -28.00 1.16
CA ASN A 328 -12.52 -27.14 0.92
C ASN A 328 -12.19 -25.67 0.65
N ALA A 329 -10.98 -25.36 0.19
CA ALA A 329 -10.65 -24.02 -0.27
C ALA A 329 -11.53 -23.62 -1.47
N ARG A 330 -11.96 -22.35 -1.50
CA ARG A 330 -12.80 -21.82 -2.58
C ARG A 330 -12.26 -20.48 -3.05
N ASN A 331 -12.22 -20.29 -4.36
CA ASN A 331 -11.90 -19.00 -4.98
C ASN A 331 -12.99 -18.61 -5.97
N TYR A 332 -13.25 -17.30 -6.03
CA TYR A 332 -13.95 -16.65 -7.13
C TYR A 332 -13.04 -15.56 -7.70
N SER A 333 -12.84 -15.57 -9.02
CA SER A 333 -12.02 -14.56 -9.70
C SER A 333 -12.77 -14.01 -10.91
N GLN A 334 -12.86 -12.70 -11.00
CA GLN A 334 -13.39 -11.97 -12.13
C GLN A 334 -12.43 -10.87 -12.54
N CYS A 335 -12.17 -10.74 -13.84
CA CYS A 335 -11.28 -9.76 -14.42
C CYS A 335 -11.91 -9.18 -15.67
N ASP A 336 -12.23 -7.89 -15.64
CA ASP A 336 -12.85 -7.21 -16.79
C ASP A 336 -11.95 -6.07 -17.26
N SER A 337 -11.87 -5.88 -18.57
CA SER A 337 -11.10 -4.80 -19.19
C SER A 337 -11.96 -4.01 -20.17
N LEU A 338 -11.87 -2.67 -20.11
CA LEU A 338 -12.47 -1.74 -21.03
C LEU A 338 -11.37 -0.98 -21.79
N LEU A 339 -11.40 -1.03 -23.11
CA LEU A 339 -10.48 -0.31 -23.97
C LEU A 339 -11.21 0.89 -24.62
N LEU A 340 -10.63 2.08 -24.47
CA LEU A 340 -11.14 3.33 -25.03
C LEU A 340 -10.15 3.87 -26.07
N GLY A 341 -10.29 3.40 -27.33
CA GLY A 341 -9.44 3.76 -28.46
C GLY A 341 -8.65 2.59 -29.04
N ASP A 342 -7.92 2.84 -30.12
CA ASP A 342 -7.28 1.81 -30.94
C ASP A 342 -5.80 1.56 -30.59
N LYS A 343 -5.22 2.36 -29.68
CA LYS A 343 -3.79 2.34 -29.36
C LYS A 343 -3.48 1.94 -27.93
N CYS A 344 -4.49 1.67 -27.12
CA CYS A 344 -4.33 1.17 -25.77
C CYS A 344 -4.45 -0.36 -25.72
N GLY A 345 -3.86 -0.97 -24.70
CA GLY A 345 -3.85 -2.43 -24.52
C GLY A 345 -4.37 -2.88 -23.15
N ALA A 346 -4.83 -4.12 -23.10
CA ALA A 346 -5.15 -4.81 -21.88
C ALA A 346 -4.68 -6.28 -21.96
N HIS A 347 -4.06 -6.76 -20.88
CA HIS A 347 -3.53 -8.10 -20.82
C HIS A 347 -3.93 -8.78 -19.50
N THR A 348 -4.28 -10.06 -19.57
CA THR A 348 -4.71 -10.81 -18.39
C THR A 348 -3.92 -12.11 -18.28
N PHE A 349 -3.28 -12.33 -17.13
CA PHE A 349 -2.44 -13.47 -16.84
C PHE A 349 -2.93 -14.21 -15.58
N PRO A 350 -3.94 -15.08 -15.68
CA PRO A 350 -4.40 -15.88 -14.56
C PRO A 350 -3.53 -17.11 -14.35
N TYR A 351 -3.22 -17.41 -13.08
CA TYR A 351 -2.53 -18.62 -12.67
C TYR A 351 -3.31 -19.31 -11.57
N MET A 352 -3.46 -20.62 -11.69
CA MET A 352 -4.05 -21.49 -10.66
C MET A 352 -3.10 -22.66 -10.42
N ASP A 353 -2.70 -22.88 -9.14
CA ASP A 353 -1.72 -23.89 -8.73
C ASP A 353 -2.18 -24.60 -7.42
#